data_4b43f0ee4b651d6d8f974c381532793e
#
_entry.id   4b43f0ee4b651d6d8f974c381532793e
#
_cell.length_a   1.000
_cell.length_b   1.000
_cell.length_c   1.000
_cell.angle_alpha   90.00
_cell.angle_beta   90.00
_cell.angle_gamma   90.00
#
_symmetry.space_group_name_H-M   'P 1'
#
loop_
_entity.id
_entity.type
_entity.pdbx_description
1 polymer ?
#
loop_
_entity_poly.entity_id
_entity_poly.type
_entity_poly.pdbx_seq_one_letter_code
_entity_poly.pdbx_strand_id
1 'polypeptide(L)'
;TYDGEESEPVVLPAAFPNLLANGATGIAVGMATSIPPHNVAELCDALAHLIRYPKATVDKLVELVPGPDFPTGGVLAESREAIVEAYRTGRGSFRLRARWKVEKQAQGQYQIVVSEIPFQVQKARLIEKIAELITTKKLPVLDDVRDESTDDVRLVLVPKSRNVPAEALMEQLFRLSDLETRVSLNLNVLDAGNVPRVMSLREALQAWLDHRHVVLVRVSKHRLAEIERRLEVLDGYLIAYLNIDELIRIIRREEEPRPVIVRRFKLSETQAEAILNMRLRALRRLEEFEIKAEHARLSDERKSLKALLRDEGRRWQSIAAEVRALKEKIGRASCRERV
;
A
#
# COMPACT_ATOMS: atom_id res chain seq x y z
N THR A 1 -2.98 23.18 13.19
CA THR A 1 -3.09 22.87 14.62
C THR A 1 -4.28 23.61 15.24
N TYR A 2 -4.69 23.25 16.47
CA TYR A 2 -5.85 23.84 17.16
C TYR A 2 -5.67 25.34 17.45
N ASP A 3 -4.46 25.77 17.72
CA ASP A 3 -4.07 27.16 17.97
C ASP A 3 -3.86 28.00 16.69
N GLY A 4 -3.83 27.36 15.52
CA GLY A 4 -3.61 28.01 14.22
C GLY A 4 -2.17 28.51 13.97
N GLU A 5 -1.23 28.23 14.87
CA GLU A 5 0.16 28.67 14.75
C GLU A 5 0.95 27.74 13.79
N GLU A 6 0.59 26.46 13.71
CA GLU A 6 1.22 25.49 12.84
C GLU A 6 0.20 24.80 11.91
N SER A 7 0.66 24.21 10.84
CA SER A 7 -0.17 23.45 9.90
C SER A 7 0.26 21.99 9.84
N GLU A 8 -0.73 21.11 9.76
CA GLU A 8 -0.52 19.68 9.61
C GLU A 8 -1.22 19.16 8.34
N PRO A 9 -0.75 18.06 7.76
CA PRO A 9 -1.40 17.50 6.58
C PRO A 9 -2.78 16.93 6.93
N VAL A 10 -3.81 17.28 6.17
CA VAL A 10 -5.16 16.75 6.31
C VAL A 10 -5.21 15.26 5.97
N VAL A 11 -4.40 14.82 4.99
CA VAL A 11 -4.33 13.44 4.53
C VAL A 11 -2.86 13.07 4.30
N LEU A 12 -2.43 11.94 4.87
CA LEU A 12 -1.12 11.37 4.58
C LEU A 12 -1.17 10.58 3.25
N PRO A 13 -0.16 10.73 2.37
CA PRO A 13 -0.10 9.98 1.12
C PRO A 13 0.17 8.50 1.40
N ALA A 14 -0.70 7.62 0.87
CA ALA A 14 -0.48 6.18 0.94
C ALA A 14 0.44 5.72 -0.20
N ALA A 15 1.54 5.02 0.15
CA ALA A 15 2.48 4.48 -0.83
C ALA A 15 1.91 3.29 -1.62
N PHE A 16 0.90 2.61 -1.10
CA PHE A 16 0.16 1.50 -1.73
C PHE A 16 -1.33 1.63 -1.37
N PRO A 17 -2.24 0.91 -2.04
CA PRO A 17 -3.68 1.01 -1.81
C PRO A 17 -4.08 0.36 -0.47
N ASN A 18 -3.68 1.00 0.63
CA ASN A 18 -3.76 0.51 2.00
C ASN A 18 -5.19 0.11 2.40
N LEU A 19 -6.18 0.88 1.98
CA LEU A 19 -7.59 0.61 2.25
C LEU A 19 -8.03 -0.78 1.77
N LEU A 20 -7.64 -1.16 0.56
CA LEU A 20 -7.98 -2.47 -0.02
C LEU A 20 -7.03 -3.55 0.51
N ALA A 21 -5.74 -3.25 0.70
CA ALA A 21 -4.76 -4.23 1.15
C ALA A 21 -5.02 -4.72 2.57
N ASN A 22 -5.23 -3.81 3.51
CA ASN A 22 -5.48 -4.16 4.92
C ASN A 22 -6.97 -4.37 5.22
N GLY A 23 -7.86 -3.88 4.36
CA GLY A 23 -9.26 -3.80 4.66
C GLY A 23 -9.59 -2.71 5.68
N ALA A 24 -10.88 -2.49 5.88
CA ALA A 24 -11.38 -1.55 6.89
C ALA A 24 -12.79 -1.95 7.32
N THR A 25 -13.08 -1.81 8.60
CA THR A 25 -14.43 -2.02 9.13
C THR A 25 -14.76 -0.85 10.05
N GLY A 26 -15.91 -0.23 9.85
CA GLY A 26 -16.35 0.90 10.65
C GLY A 26 -17.86 1.08 10.56
N ILE A 27 -18.43 1.56 11.67
CA ILE A 27 -19.86 1.86 11.81
C ILE A 27 -19.96 3.32 12.21
N ALA A 28 -20.61 4.12 11.37
CA ALA A 28 -20.95 5.51 11.67
C ALA A 28 -22.47 5.68 11.67
N VAL A 29 -22.94 6.84 12.12
CA VAL A 29 -24.37 7.14 12.08
C VAL A 29 -24.85 7.25 10.64
N GLY A 30 -25.77 6.39 10.26
CA GLY A 30 -26.34 6.36 8.91
C GLY A 30 -25.48 5.70 7.83
N MET A 31 -24.27 5.22 8.14
CA MET A 31 -23.41 4.53 7.18
C MET A 31 -22.49 3.50 7.82
N ALA A 32 -22.17 2.46 7.08
CA ALA A 32 -21.20 1.45 7.51
C ALA A 32 -20.23 1.15 6.35
N THR A 33 -19.01 0.81 6.71
CA THR A 33 -17.97 0.34 5.81
C THR A 33 -17.53 -1.05 6.24
N SER A 34 -17.37 -1.96 5.29
CA SER A 34 -16.81 -3.29 5.51
C SER A 34 -16.02 -3.69 4.27
N ILE A 35 -14.71 -3.61 4.35
CA ILE A 35 -13.81 -3.89 3.26
C ILE A 35 -12.87 -5.01 3.72
N PRO A 36 -12.97 -6.23 3.15
CA PRO A 36 -12.04 -7.29 3.48
C PRO A 36 -10.63 -7.00 2.93
N PRO A 37 -9.57 -7.58 3.51
CA PRO A 37 -8.22 -7.44 3.01
C PRO A 37 -8.02 -8.13 1.67
N HIS A 38 -7.09 -7.60 0.85
CA HIS A 38 -6.76 -8.12 -0.48
C HIS A 38 -5.25 -8.32 -0.62
N ASN A 39 -4.85 -9.20 -1.53
CA ASN A 39 -3.45 -9.44 -1.83
C ASN A 39 -2.82 -8.22 -2.52
N VAL A 40 -1.74 -7.70 -1.94
CA VAL A 40 -1.08 -6.49 -2.45
C VAL A 40 -0.44 -6.71 -3.82
N ALA A 41 0.09 -7.91 -4.11
CA ALA A 41 0.66 -8.21 -5.42
C ALA A 41 -0.41 -8.20 -6.51
N GLU A 42 -1.60 -8.75 -6.22
CA GLU A 42 -2.76 -8.74 -7.11
C GLU A 42 -3.29 -7.31 -7.34
N LEU A 43 -3.36 -6.51 -6.26
CA LEU A 43 -3.72 -5.09 -6.36
C LEU A 43 -2.71 -4.31 -7.21
N CYS A 44 -1.41 -4.58 -7.08
CA CYS A 44 -0.38 -3.97 -7.92
C CYS A 44 -0.54 -4.34 -9.40
N ASP A 45 -0.89 -5.59 -9.70
CA ASP A 45 -1.17 -6.02 -11.09
C ASP A 45 -2.40 -5.31 -11.67
N ALA A 46 -3.46 -5.19 -10.88
CA ALA A 46 -4.66 -4.46 -11.27
C ALA A 46 -4.39 -2.97 -11.50
N LEU A 47 -3.59 -2.31 -10.64
CA LEU A 47 -3.17 -0.93 -10.81
C LEU A 47 -2.31 -0.74 -12.05
N ALA A 48 -1.31 -1.60 -12.28
CA ALA A 48 -0.49 -1.56 -13.50
C ALA A 48 -1.32 -1.77 -14.77
N HIS A 49 -2.33 -2.64 -14.70
CA HIS A 49 -3.27 -2.85 -15.78
C HIS A 49 -4.13 -1.60 -16.06
N LEU A 50 -4.67 -0.94 -15.02
CA LEU A 50 -5.45 0.28 -15.14
C LEU A 50 -4.64 1.45 -15.72
N ILE A 51 -3.37 1.60 -15.33
CA ILE A 51 -2.48 2.62 -15.93
C ILE A 51 -2.33 2.39 -17.43
N ARG A 52 -2.23 1.14 -17.85
CA ARG A 52 -2.08 0.79 -19.28
C ARG A 52 -3.41 0.85 -20.05
N TYR A 53 -4.50 0.48 -19.39
CA TYR A 53 -5.85 0.37 -19.96
C TYR A 53 -6.86 1.10 -19.06
N PRO A 54 -6.96 2.43 -19.14
CA PRO A 54 -7.80 3.24 -18.24
C PRO A 54 -9.30 2.92 -18.30
N LYS A 55 -9.75 2.24 -19.36
CA LYS A 55 -11.14 1.83 -19.56
C LYS A 55 -11.39 0.35 -19.26
N ALA A 56 -10.46 -0.33 -18.55
CA ALA A 56 -10.63 -1.72 -18.17
C ALA A 56 -11.92 -1.93 -17.37
N THR A 57 -12.62 -3.03 -17.65
CA THR A 57 -13.86 -3.40 -16.96
C THR A 57 -13.57 -4.07 -15.62
N VAL A 58 -14.58 -4.11 -14.73
CA VAL A 58 -14.48 -4.83 -13.45
C VAL A 58 -14.21 -6.32 -13.68
N ASP A 59 -14.83 -6.92 -14.70
CA ASP A 59 -14.61 -8.32 -15.06
C ASP A 59 -13.12 -8.63 -15.31
N LYS A 60 -12.44 -7.71 -16.03
CA LYS A 60 -11.00 -7.86 -16.27
C LYS A 60 -10.15 -7.66 -15.02
N LEU A 61 -10.56 -6.76 -14.13
CA LEU A 61 -9.88 -6.55 -12.86
C LEU A 61 -10.03 -7.74 -11.91
N VAL A 62 -11.19 -8.43 -11.94
CA VAL A 62 -11.41 -9.65 -11.15
C VAL A 62 -10.57 -10.84 -11.63
N GLU A 63 -10.08 -10.83 -12.87
CA GLU A 63 -9.09 -11.83 -13.30
C GLU A 63 -7.72 -11.62 -12.60
N LEU A 64 -7.41 -10.39 -12.20
CA LEU A 64 -6.17 -10.03 -11.51
C LEU A 64 -6.32 -10.03 -9.99
N VAL A 65 -7.53 -9.70 -9.49
CA VAL A 65 -7.92 -9.69 -8.07
C VAL A 65 -9.13 -10.60 -7.91
N PRO A 66 -8.94 -11.93 -7.83
CA PRO A 66 -10.03 -12.91 -7.86
C PRO A 66 -10.88 -12.92 -6.59
N GLY A 67 -10.54 -12.15 -5.58
CA GLY A 67 -11.30 -12.03 -4.34
C GLY A 67 -10.47 -11.47 -3.19
N PRO A 68 -11.07 -11.38 -2.01
CA PRO A 68 -10.35 -11.07 -0.78
C PRO A 68 -9.26 -12.09 -0.48
N ASP A 69 -8.19 -11.65 0.17
CA ASP A 69 -7.09 -12.49 0.63
C ASP A 69 -6.89 -12.29 2.14
N PHE A 70 -7.13 -13.34 2.92
CA PHE A 70 -7.12 -13.24 4.37
C PHE A 70 -5.80 -13.73 4.96
N PRO A 71 -5.26 -13.08 6.00
CA PRO A 71 -4.00 -13.47 6.63
C PRO A 71 -4.03 -14.86 7.27
N THR A 72 -5.22 -15.36 7.63
CA THR A 72 -5.42 -16.71 8.19
C THR A 72 -5.74 -17.77 7.11
N GLY A 73 -5.70 -17.39 5.84
CA GLY A 73 -6.05 -18.28 4.73
C GLY A 73 -7.55 -18.55 4.63
N GLY A 74 -7.89 -19.77 4.26
CA GLY A 74 -9.26 -20.22 3.98
C GLY A 74 -9.56 -20.32 2.49
N VAL A 75 -10.76 -20.81 2.18
CA VAL A 75 -11.24 -21.02 0.81
C VAL A 75 -12.47 -20.16 0.56
N LEU A 76 -12.42 -19.33 -0.47
CA LEU A 76 -13.55 -18.54 -0.89
C LEU A 76 -14.56 -19.42 -1.64
N ALA A 77 -15.76 -19.58 -1.08
CA ALA A 77 -16.80 -20.49 -1.59
C ALA A 77 -17.90 -19.73 -2.35
N GLU A 78 -17.51 -18.81 -3.24
CA GLU A 78 -18.42 -18.03 -4.07
C GLU A 78 -18.19 -18.29 -5.57
N SER A 79 -19.24 -18.10 -6.36
CA SER A 79 -19.10 -18.14 -7.81
C SER A 79 -18.38 -16.90 -8.33
N ARG A 80 -17.69 -17.03 -9.46
CA ARG A 80 -17.01 -15.89 -10.10
C ARG A 80 -17.98 -14.74 -10.40
N GLU A 81 -19.20 -15.07 -10.85
CA GLU A 81 -20.22 -14.10 -11.18
C GLU A 81 -20.65 -13.28 -9.96
N ALA A 82 -20.81 -13.95 -8.81
CA ALA A 82 -21.14 -13.28 -7.54
C ALA A 82 -20.01 -12.35 -7.08
N ILE A 83 -18.75 -12.75 -7.25
CA ILE A 83 -17.58 -11.92 -6.94
C ILE A 83 -17.52 -10.69 -7.86
N VAL A 84 -17.70 -10.89 -9.17
CA VAL A 84 -17.72 -9.79 -10.16
C VAL A 84 -18.83 -8.80 -9.81
N GLU A 85 -20.02 -9.28 -9.50
CA GLU A 85 -21.16 -8.41 -9.16
C GLU A 85 -20.92 -7.64 -7.85
N ALA A 86 -20.37 -8.31 -6.85
CA ALA A 86 -19.99 -7.65 -5.58
C ALA A 86 -18.97 -6.52 -5.81
N TYR A 87 -17.95 -6.73 -6.63
CA TYR A 87 -16.97 -5.71 -6.96
C TYR A 87 -17.47 -4.63 -7.92
N ARG A 88 -18.46 -4.95 -8.75
CA ARG A 88 -19.11 -3.99 -9.65
C ARG A 88 -19.99 -3.02 -8.87
N THR A 89 -20.79 -3.54 -7.94
CA THR A 89 -21.73 -2.76 -7.14
C THR A 89 -21.08 -2.14 -5.90
N GLY A 90 -19.89 -2.62 -5.49
CA GLY A 90 -19.26 -2.27 -4.23
C GLY A 90 -19.97 -2.83 -3.00
N ARG A 91 -20.91 -3.74 -3.18
CA ARG A 91 -21.70 -4.40 -2.12
C ARG A 91 -21.84 -5.88 -2.38
N GLY A 92 -21.68 -6.68 -1.33
CA GLY A 92 -21.81 -8.12 -1.42
C GLY A 92 -21.46 -8.83 -0.13
N SER A 93 -21.41 -10.14 -0.19
CA SER A 93 -20.88 -10.96 0.90
C SER A 93 -20.18 -12.18 0.31
N PHE A 94 -19.11 -12.58 0.97
CA PHE A 94 -18.30 -13.73 0.57
C PHE A 94 -18.37 -14.80 1.64
N ARG A 95 -18.59 -16.05 1.25
CA ARG A 95 -18.49 -17.21 2.15
C ARG A 95 -17.04 -17.65 2.20
N LEU A 96 -16.46 -17.61 3.38
CA LEU A 96 -15.12 -18.05 3.67
C LEU A 96 -15.19 -19.37 4.45
N ARG A 97 -14.64 -20.45 3.89
CA ARG A 97 -14.57 -21.78 4.48
C ARG A 97 -13.19 -22.09 5.00
N ALA A 98 -13.14 -22.87 6.04
CA ALA A 98 -11.92 -23.49 6.53
C ALA A 98 -11.27 -24.37 5.44
N ARG A 99 -9.93 -24.40 5.40
CA ARG A 99 -9.20 -25.34 4.56
C ARG A 99 -8.99 -26.64 5.32
N TRP A 100 -9.25 -27.75 4.68
CA TRP A 100 -9.16 -29.05 5.30
C TRP A 100 -8.61 -30.11 4.33
N LYS A 101 -8.14 -31.23 4.90
CA LYS A 101 -7.67 -32.41 4.15
C LYS A 101 -8.06 -33.67 4.89
N VAL A 102 -8.13 -34.78 4.17
CA VAL A 102 -8.33 -36.11 4.74
C VAL A 102 -6.99 -36.76 4.96
N GLU A 103 -6.72 -37.22 6.17
CA GLU A 103 -5.56 -38.04 6.51
C GLU A 103 -6.01 -39.47 6.79
N LYS A 104 -5.52 -40.44 6.00
CA LYS A 104 -5.79 -41.85 6.20
C LYS A 104 -5.03 -42.40 7.40
N GLN A 105 -5.69 -43.20 8.21
CA GLN A 105 -5.12 -43.90 9.37
C GLN A 105 -5.06 -45.40 9.12
N ALA A 106 -4.44 -46.13 10.09
CA ALA A 106 -4.39 -47.59 10.07
C ALA A 106 -5.78 -48.21 10.06
N GLN A 107 -5.91 -49.42 9.54
CA GLN A 107 -7.18 -50.19 9.47
C GLN A 107 -8.29 -49.55 8.63
N GLY A 108 -7.93 -48.66 7.67
CA GLY A 108 -8.88 -48.02 6.79
C GLY A 108 -9.70 -46.90 7.44
N GLN A 109 -9.34 -46.50 8.64
CA GLN A 109 -9.91 -45.28 9.27
C GLN A 109 -9.31 -44.03 8.64
N TYR A 110 -9.97 -42.90 8.86
CA TYR A 110 -9.47 -41.60 8.43
C TYR A 110 -9.82 -40.52 9.45
N GLN A 111 -9.11 -39.44 9.40
CA GLN A 111 -9.40 -38.21 10.14
C GLN A 111 -9.42 -37.02 9.18
N ILE A 112 -10.15 -35.98 9.54
CA ILE A 112 -10.16 -34.73 8.82
C ILE A 112 -9.30 -33.75 9.60
N VAL A 113 -8.33 -33.13 8.92
CA VAL A 113 -7.45 -32.12 9.50
C VAL A 113 -7.79 -30.79 8.89
N VAL A 114 -8.21 -29.85 9.74
CA VAL A 114 -8.42 -28.43 9.37
C VAL A 114 -7.10 -27.72 9.62
N SER A 115 -6.53 -27.15 8.56
CA SER A 115 -5.25 -26.43 8.55
C SER A 115 -5.38 -24.92 8.56
N GLU A 116 -6.53 -24.39 8.12
CA GLU A 116 -6.82 -22.95 8.13
C GLU A 116 -8.26 -22.74 8.58
N ILE A 117 -8.47 -21.78 9.48
CA ILE A 117 -9.80 -21.39 9.97
C ILE A 117 -10.18 -20.02 9.40
N PRO A 118 -11.49 -19.73 9.23
CA PRO A 118 -11.93 -18.46 8.68
C PRO A 118 -11.42 -17.26 9.49
N PHE A 119 -11.20 -16.14 8.80
CA PHE A 119 -10.71 -14.91 9.41
C PHE A 119 -11.60 -14.42 10.55
N GLN A 120 -11.00 -13.95 11.63
CA GLN A 120 -11.64 -13.48 12.86
C GLN A 120 -12.38 -14.55 13.68
N VAL A 121 -12.32 -15.81 13.32
CA VAL A 121 -12.86 -16.92 14.14
C VAL A 121 -11.90 -17.26 15.27
N GLN A 122 -12.40 -17.25 16.50
CA GLN A 122 -11.62 -17.67 17.67
C GLN A 122 -11.58 -19.19 17.76
N LYS A 123 -10.39 -19.77 17.60
CA LYS A 123 -10.19 -21.24 17.59
C LYS A 123 -10.82 -21.94 18.81
N ALA A 124 -10.62 -21.42 20.02
CA ALA A 124 -11.17 -22.00 21.23
C ALA A 124 -12.70 -22.11 21.20
N ARG A 125 -13.39 -21.02 20.83
CA ARG A 125 -14.86 -21.01 20.69
C ARG A 125 -15.36 -21.94 19.60
N LEU A 126 -14.63 -22.05 18.50
CA LEU A 126 -14.95 -22.99 17.43
C LEU A 126 -14.91 -24.43 17.93
N ILE A 127 -13.88 -24.81 18.69
CA ILE A 127 -13.72 -26.15 19.29
C ILE A 127 -14.84 -26.43 20.28
N GLU A 128 -15.11 -25.49 21.19
CA GLU A 128 -16.22 -25.59 22.16
C GLU A 128 -17.56 -25.82 21.46
N LYS A 129 -17.85 -25.07 20.41
CA LYS A 129 -19.08 -25.20 19.61
C LYS A 129 -19.17 -26.57 18.94
N ILE A 130 -18.08 -27.07 18.37
CA ILE A 130 -18.05 -28.42 17.75
C ILE A 130 -18.26 -29.50 18.83
N ALA A 131 -17.61 -29.38 19.99
CA ALA A 131 -17.78 -30.32 21.11
C ALA A 131 -19.24 -30.31 21.64
N GLU A 132 -19.88 -29.14 21.69
CA GLU A 132 -21.29 -29.02 22.03
C GLU A 132 -22.17 -29.73 21.01
N LEU A 133 -21.90 -29.63 19.70
CA LEU A 133 -22.62 -30.33 18.65
C LEU A 133 -22.53 -31.87 18.80
N ILE A 134 -21.39 -32.38 19.24
CA ILE A 134 -21.17 -33.81 19.54
C ILE A 134 -22.02 -34.20 20.76
N THR A 135 -21.88 -33.49 21.88
CA THR A 135 -22.54 -33.79 23.16
C THR A 135 -24.06 -33.74 23.05
N THR A 136 -24.56 -32.74 22.32
CA THR A 136 -26.02 -32.57 22.08
C THR A 136 -26.58 -33.50 20.99
N LYS A 137 -25.73 -34.35 20.40
CA LYS A 137 -26.08 -35.29 19.30
C LYS A 137 -26.64 -34.58 18.06
N LYS A 138 -26.38 -33.30 17.87
CA LYS A 138 -26.74 -32.56 16.64
C LYS A 138 -25.85 -32.95 15.46
N LEU A 139 -24.65 -33.48 15.73
CA LEU A 139 -23.73 -34.01 14.72
C LEU A 139 -23.33 -35.48 15.09
N PRO A 140 -24.23 -36.45 14.93
CA PRO A 140 -24.00 -37.82 15.41
C PRO A 140 -22.94 -38.60 14.63
N VAL A 141 -22.48 -38.07 13.51
CA VAL A 141 -21.48 -38.68 12.61
C VAL A 141 -20.05 -38.31 13.00
N LEU A 142 -19.85 -37.34 13.89
CA LEU A 142 -18.55 -36.95 14.46
C LEU A 142 -18.40 -37.57 15.86
N ASP A 143 -17.26 -38.16 16.14
CA ASP A 143 -16.95 -38.80 17.42
C ASP A 143 -16.19 -37.88 18.35
N ASP A 144 -15.15 -37.21 17.82
CA ASP A 144 -14.25 -36.40 18.65
C ASP A 144 -13.67 -35.22 17.87
N VAL A 145 -13.27 -34.16 18.58
CA VAL A 145 -12.53 -33.02 18.08
C VAL A 145 -11.30 -32.77 18.95
N ARG A 146 -10.12 -32.69 18.33
CA ARG A 146 -8.85 -32.49 19.03
C ARG A 146 -8.11 -31.30 18.46
N ASP A 147 -7.50 -30.52 19.35
CA ASP A 147 -6.60 -29.45 18.97
C ASP A 147 -5.15 -29.96 19.09
N GLU A 148 -4.53 -30.18 17.95
CA GLU A 148 -3.12 -30.58 17.82
C GLU A 148 -2.28 -29.42 17.26
N SER A 149 -2.78 -28.18 17.33
CA SER A 149 -2.07 -27.00 16.82
C SER A 149 -0.81 -26.72 17.64
N THR A 150 0.23 -26.32 16.93
CA THR A 150 1.46 -25.72 17.48
C THR A 150 1.54 -24.26 17.01
N ASP A 151 2.55 -23.91 16.22
CA ASP A 151 2.62 -22.61 15.53
C ASP A 151 1.60 -22.54 14.38
N ASP A 152 1.29 -23.68 13.77
CA ASP A 152 0.29 -23.82 12.71
C ASP A 152 -1.00 -24.45 13.26
N VAL A 153 -2.12 -24.04 12.66
CA VAL A 153 -3.44 -24.58 12.99
C VAL A 153 -3.52 -26.04 12.56
N ARG A 154 -3.83 -26.92 13.50
CA ARG A 154 -4.10 -28.34 13.24
C ARG A 154 -5.27 -28.80 14.12
N LEU A 155 -6.48 -28.65 13.61
CA LEU A 155 -7.69 -29.12 14.28
C LEU A 155 -8.09 -30.45 13.65
N VAL A 156 -8.10 -31.51 14.46
CA VAL A 156 -8.38 -32.87 14.02
C VAL A 156 -9.81 -33.23 14.37
N LEU A 157 -10.59 -33.65 13.37
CA LEU A 157 -11.96 -34.09 13.47
C LEU A 157 -11.99 -35.61 13.21
N VAL A 158 -12.50 -36.37 14.17
CA VAL A 158 -12.55 -37.83 14.11
C VAL A 158 -13.95 -38.27 13.78
N PRO A 159 -14.23 -38.85 12.58
CA PRO A 159 -15.53 -39.40 12.25
C PRO A 159 -15.83 -40.63 13.07
N LYS A 160 -17.10 -40.84 13.41
CA LYS A 160 -17.56 -42.00 14.18
C LYS A 160 -17.39 -43.33 13.45
N SER A 161 -17.39 -43.31 12.13
CA SER A 161 -17.27 -44.50 11.28
C SER A 161 -16.51 -44.17 9.99
N ARG A 162 -15.69 -45.12 9.51
CA ARG A 162 -15.01 -45.04 8.22
C ARG A 162 -15.95 -44.90 7.01
N ASN A 163 -17.24 -45.22 7.20
CA ASN A 163 -18.23 -45.16 6.14
C ASN A 163 -18.87 -43.76 5.99
N VAL A 164 -18.57 -42.82 6.86
CA VAL A 164 -19.04 -41.44 6.75
C VAL A 164 -18.24 -40.74 5.64
N PRO A 165 -18.87 -40.20 4.59
CA PRO A 165 -18.15 -39.42 3.59
C PRO A 165 -17.62 -38.12 4.18
N ALA A 166 -16.32 -37.85 3.98
CA ALA A 166 -15.67 -36.67 4.57
C ALA A 166 -16.30 -35.34 4.10
N GLU A 167 -16.66 -35.27 2.82
CA GLU A 167 -17.31 -34.09 2.22
C GLU A 167 -18.67 -33.83 2.86
N ALA A 168 -19.47 -34.87 3.07
CA ALA A 168 -20.80 -34.76 3.69
C ALA A 168 -20.71 -34.31 5.15
N LEU A 169 -19.69 -34.80 5.89
CA LEU A 169 -19.42 -34.36 7.25
C LEU A 169 -19.00 -32.89 7.29
N MET A 170 -18.13 -32.49 6.39
CA MET A 170 -17.67 -31.09 6.33
C MET A 170 -18.79 -30.14 5.93
N GLU A 171 -19.67 -30.50 4.98
CA GLU A 171 -20.85 -29.70 4.63
C GLU A 171 -21.82 -29.52 5.80
N GLN A 172 -21.99 -30.51 6.67
CA GLN A 172 -22.75 -30.37 7.91
C GLN A 172 -22.07 -29.44 8.89
N LEU A 173 -20.76 -29.58 9.05
CA LEU A 173 -19.94 -28.71 9.91
C LEU A 173 -19.94 -27.25 9.44
N PHE A 174 -19.87 -26.99 8.14
CA PHE A 174 -19.96 -25.65 7.57
C PHE A 174 -21.32 -24.99 7.87
N ARG A 175 -22.41 -25.76 7.94
CA ARG A 175 -23.72 -25.22 8.29
C ARG A 175 -23.97 -25.02 9.78
N LEU A 176 -23.30 -25.81 10.62
CA LEU A 176 -23.57 -25.84 12.06
C LEU A 176 -22.52 -25.13 12.91
N SER A 177 -21.36 -24.82 12.34
CA SER A 177 -20.24 -24.20 13.06
C SER A 177 -19.64 -23.02 12.30
N ASP A 178 -18.67 -22.34 12.92
CA ASP A 178 -17.97 -21.20 12.33
C ASP A 178 -16.79 -21.62 11.42
N LEU A 179 -16.79 -22.89 10.96
CA LEU A 179 -15.89 -23.36 9.88
C LEU A 179 -16.27 -22.73 8.51
N GLU A 180 -17.49 -22.22 8.37
CA GLU A 180 -17.89 -21.31 7.31
C GLU A 180 -18.39 -20.00 7.94
N THR A 181 -17.88 -18.87 7.46
CA THR A 181 -18.32 -17.54 7.87
C THR A 181 -18.67 -16.68 6.66
N ARG A 182 -19.46 -15.66 6.88
CA ARG A 182 -19.77 -14.65 5.85
C ARG A 182 -19.01 -13.36 6.13
N VAL A 183 -18.22 -12.92 5.17
CA VAL A 183 -17.53 -11.65 5.21
C VAL A 183 -18.24 -10.67 4.29
N SER A 184 -18.73 -9.57 4.84
CA SER A 184 -19.44 -8.55 4.06
C SER A 184 -18.47 -7.67 3.28
N LEU A 185 -18.87 -7.28 2.07
CA LEU A 185 -18.25 -6.21 1.29
C LEU A 185 -19.21 -5.01 1.25
N ASN A 186 -18.75 -3.87 1.70
CA ASN A 186 -19.41 -2.59 1.52
C ASN A 186 -18.33 -1.52 1.35
N LEU A 187 -18.00 -1.20 0.10
CA LEU A 187 -17.00 -0.21 -0.29
C LEU A 187 -17.57 1.22 -0.15
N ASN A 188 -18.17 1.53 0.99
CA ASN A 188 -18.63 2.87 1.31
C ASN A 188 -17.45 3.69 1.85
N VAL A 189 -16.95 4.59 1.03
CA VAL A 189 -15.71 5.34 1.27
C VAL A 189 -15.89 6.81 0.96
N LEU A 190 -15.03 7.65 1.53
CA LEU A 190 -14.97 9.07 1.18
C LEU A 190 -14.20 9.23 -0.15
N ASP A 191 -14.78 9.97 -1.07
CA ASP A 191 -14.10 10.36 -2.31
C ASP A 191 -13.14 11.54 -2.08
N ALA A 192 -12.50 12.01 -3.16
CA ALA A 192 -11.58 13.15 -3.10
C ALA A 192 -12.23 14.46 -2.62
N GLY A 193 -13.56 14.56 -2.68
CA GLY A 193 -14.34 15.69 -2.16
C GLY A 193 -14.85 15.49 -0.73
N ASN A 194 -14.41 14.44 -0.03
CA ASN A 194 -14.92 14.02 1.29
C ASN A 194 -16.41 13.66 1.30
N VAL A 195 -16.95 13.26 0.14
CA VAL A 195 -18.34 12.82 0.04
C VAL A 195 -18.39 11.29 0.18
N PRO A 196 -19.18 10.75 1.14
CA PRO A 196 -19.32 9.31 1.28
C PRO A 196 -20.14 8.73 0.13
N ARG A 197 -19.60 7.70 -0.50
CA ARG A 197 -20.28 6.94 -1.55
C ARG A 197 -19.80 5.51 -1.64
N VAL A 198 -20.63 4.65 -2.16
CA VAL A 198 -20.25 3.27 -2.47
C VAL A 198 -19.53 3.27 -3.82
N MET A 199 -18.30 2.76 -3.83
CA MET A 199 -17.48 2.64 -5.03
C MET A 199 -17.39 1.20 -5.50
N SER A 200 -17.28 1.00 -6.81
CA SER A 200 -16.81 -0.26 -7.39
C SER A 200 -15.32 -0.46 -7.12
N LEU A 201 -14.82 -1.70 -7.26
CA LEU A 201 -13.39 -1.99 -7.17
C LEU A 201 -12.57 -1.10 -8.13
N ARG A 202 -13.07 -0.94 -9.37
CA ARG A 202 -12.40 -0.10 -10.37
C ARG A 202 -12.33 1.36 -9.93
N GLU A 203 -13.41 1.93 -9.41
CA GLU A 203 -13.43 3.32 -8.93
C GLU A 203 -12.50 3.52 -7.74
N ALA A 204 -12.44 2.58 -6.81
CA ALA A 204 -11.54 2.65 -5.66
C ALA A 204 -10.06 2.60 -6.07
N LEU A 205 -9.70 1.72 -7.01
CA LEU A 205 -8.35 1.66 -7.57
C LEU A 205 -8.00 2.92 -8.37
N GLN A 206 -8.93 3.43 -9.18
CA GLN A 206 -8.73 4.66 -9.94
C GLN A 206 -8.56 5.88 -9.02
N ALA A 207 -9.37 6.00 -7.99
CA ALA A 207 -9.26 7.08 -7.00
C ALA A 207 -7.88 7.10 -6.31
N TRP A 208 -7.33 5.92 -6.00
CA TRP A 208 -5.97 5.81 -5.47
C TRP A 208 -4.92 6.26 -6.51
N LEU A 209 -5.05 5.85 -7.77
CA LEU A 209 -4.14 6.26 -8.85
C LEU A 209 -4.17 7.77 -9.06
N ASP A 210 -5.35 8.38 -9.07
CA ASP A 210 -5.54 9.82 -9.23
C ASP A 210 -4.89 10.58 -8.06
N HIS A 211 -5.10 10.10 -6.83
CA HIS A 211 -4.43 10.65 -5.65
C HIS A 211 -2.91 10.52 -5.76
N ARG A 212 -2.40 9.34 -6.17
CA ARG A 212 -0.96 9.12 -6.34
C ARG A 212 -0.35 10.05 -7.37
N HIS A 213 -1.08 10.32 -8.48
CA HIS A 213 -0.66 11.28 -9.48
C HIS A 213 -0.57 12.71 -8.91
N VAL A 214 -1.55 13.13 -8.12
CA VAL A 214 -1.53 14.45 -7.43
C VAL A 214 -0.33 14.54 -6.48
N VAL A 215 -0.07 13.49 -5.69
CA VAL A 215 1.08 13.42 -4.76
C VAL A 215 2.39 13.52 -5.53
N LEU A 216 2.57 12.75 -6.61
CA LEU A 216 3.79 12.79 -7.44
C LEU A 216 4.07 14.22 -7.96
N VAL A 217 3.04 14.89 -8.48
CA VAL A 217 3.18 16.27 -9.00
C VAL A 217 3.54 17.24 -7.86
N ARG A 218 2.92 17.12 -6.70
CA ARG A 218 3.17 17.99 -5.54
C ARG A 218 4.60 17.81 -5.01
N VAL A 219 5.03 16.58 -4.80
CA VAL A 219 6.40 16.25 -4.35
C VAL A 219 7.44 16.72 -5.37
N SER A 220 7.20 16.49 -6.67
CA SER A 220 8.11 16.93 -7.74
C SER A 220 8.24 18.44 -7.84
N LYS A 221 7.14 19.18 -7.66
CA LYS A 221 7.17 20.66 -7.62
C LYS A 221 7.93 21.19 -6.41
N HIS A 222 7.71 20.63 -5.23
CA HIS A 222 8.43 21.02 -4.03
C HIS A 222 9.93 20.77 -4.18
N ARG A 223 10.30 19.57 -4.63
CA ARG A 223 11.70 19.22 -4.86
C ARG A 223 12.36 20.11 -5.91
N LEU A 224 11.63 20.44 -6.99
CA LEU A 224 12.14 21.37 -8.01
C LEU A 224 12.42 22.76 -7.43
N ALA A 225 11.53 23.29 -6.58
CA ALA A 225 11.73 24.59 -5.94
C ALA A 225 12.94 24.57 -4.97
N GLU A 226 13.17 23.49 -4.24
CA GLU A 226 14.37 23.33 -3.41
C GLU A 226 15.65 23.33 -4.25
N ILE A 227 15.65 22.55 -5.34
CA ILE A 227 16.79 22.47 -6.27
C ILE A 227 17.08 23.85 -6.89
N GLU A 228 16.05 24.57 -7.33
CA GLU A 228 16.23 25.89 -7.95
C GLU A 228 16.85 26.89 -6.95
N ARG A 229 16.36 26.92 -5.71
CA ARG A 229 16.98 27.74 -4.64
C ARG A 229 18.42 27.35 -4.35
N ARG A 230 18.72 26.05 -4.31
CA ARG A 230 20.09 25.57 -4.05
C ARG A 230 21.02 25.88 -5.23
N LEU A 231 20.57 25.70 -6.46
CA LEU A 231 21.34 26.06 -7.67
C LEU A 231 21.64 27.54 -7.74
N GLU A 232 20.70 28.42 -7.38
CA GLU A 232 20.94 29.88 -7.30
C GLU A 232 22.14 30.20 -6.38
N VAL A 233 22.18 29.58 -5.20
CA VAL A 233 23.31 29.78 -4.27
C VAL A 233 24.62 29.21 -4.83
N LEU A 234 24.57 28.00 -5.43
CA LEU A 234 25.76 27.38 -6.03
C LEU A 234 26.31 28.19 -7.21
N ASP A 235 25.44 28.76 -8.06
CA ASP A 235 25.84 29.68 -9.13
C ASP A 235 26.59 30.88 -8.58
N GLY A 236 26.11 31.45 -7.47
CA GLY A 236 26.82 32.52 -6.76
C GLY A 236 28.20 32.10 -6.28
N TYR A 237 28.32 30.93 -5.68
CA TYR A 237 29.60 30.39 -5.23
C TYR A 237 30.57 30.16 -6.40
N LEU A 238 30.12 29.63 -7.53
CA LEU A 238 30.98 29.45 -8.71
C LEU A 238 31.53 30.78 -9.24
N ILE A 239 30.70 31.83 -9.23
CA ILE A 239 31.13 33.19 -9.63
C ILE A 239 32.16 33.73 -8.60
N ALA A 240 31.94 33.51 -7.31
CA ALA A 240 32.89 33.92 -6.25
C ALA A 240 34.26 33.23 -6.40
N TYR A 241 34.29 31.92 -6.70
CA TYR A 241 35.55 31.21 -6.93
C TYR A 241 36.35 31.74 -8.13
N LEU A 242 35.66 32.09 -9.22
CA LEU A 242 36.30 32.66 -10.40
C LEU A 242 36.86 34.06 -10.16
N ASN A 243 36.39 34.78 -9.16
CA ASN A 243 36.71 36.18 -8.90
C ASN A 243 37.17 36.45 -7.45
N ILE A 244 37.83 35.47 -6.83
CA ILE A 244 38.08 35.47 -5.38
C ILE A 244 38.91 36.68 -4.92
N ASP A 245 39.94 37.08 -5.67
CA ASP A 245 40.85 38.21 -5.31
C ASP A 245 40.08 39.54 -5.37
N GLU A 246 39.23 39.73 -6.35
CA GLU A 246 38.41 40.93 -6.47
C GLU A 246 37.33 40.96 -5.37
N LEU A 247 36.73 39.85 -5.07
CA LEU A 247 35.74 39.71 -3.99
C LEU A 247 36.35 40.08 -2.63
N ILE A 248 37.52 39.53 -2.30
CA ILE A 248 38.26 39.86 -1.07
C ILE A 248 38.63 41.35 -1.02
N ARG A 249 39.01 41.94 -2.14
CA ARG A 249 39.33 43.35 -2.22
C ARG A 249 38.13 44.25 -1.94
N ILE A 250 36.95 43.90 -2.47
CA ILE A 250 35.68 44.61 -2.21
C ILE A 250 35.32 44.47 -0.72
N ILE A 251 35.33 43.28 -0.17
CA ILE A 251 34.98 43.04 1.25
C ILE A 251 35.87 43.82 2.21
N ARG A 252 37.16 44.05 1.85
CA ARG A 252 38.11 44.76 2.70
C ARG A 252 38.05 46.29 2.56
N ARG A 253 37.54 46.83 1.47
CA ARG A 253 37.55 48.27 1.15
C ARG A 253 36.23 48.96 1.36
N GLU A 254 35.13 48.27 1.16
CA GLU A 254 33.77 48.83 1.19
C GLU A 254 33.18 48.67 2.59
N GLU A 255 32.55 49.72 3.11
CA GLU A 255 31.77 49.65 4.35
C GLU A 255 30.52 48.75 4.19
N GLU A 256 29.87 48.83 3.00
CA GLU A 256 28.75 48.00 2.64
C GLU A 256 29.06 47.14 1.39
N PRO A 257 29.73 46.01 1.55
CA PRO A 257 30.18 45.18 0.41
C PRO A 257 29.05 44.54 -0.40
N ARG A 258 27.89 44.27 0.24
CA ARG A 258 26.77 43.55 -0.38
C ARG A 258 26.23 44.23 -1.67
N PRO A 259 25.82 45.51 -1.68
CA PRO A 259 25.36 46.19 -2.88
C PRO A 259 26.42 46.33 -3.96
N VAL A 260 27.68 46.40 -3.59
CA VAL A 260 28.81 46.46 -4.54
C VAL A 260 28.99 45.11 -5.23
N ILE A 261 28.97 44.00 -4.48
CA ILE A 261 29.07 42.64 -4.99
C ILE A 261 27.90 42.34 -5.96
N VAL A 262 26.65 42.63 -5.55
CA VAL A 262 25.46 42.48 -6.39
C VAL A 262 25.62 43.19 -7.74
N ARG A 263 26.02 44.43 -7.71
CA ARG A 263 26.17 45.29 -8.90
C ARG A 263 27.35 44.85 -9.78
N ARG A 264 28.48 44.53 -9.16
CA ARG A 264 29.71 44.18 -9.86
C ARG A 264 29.64 42.83 -10.57
N PHE A 265 29.10 41.80 -9.91
CA PHE A 265 29.06 40.43 -10.42
C PHE A 265 27.66 40.05 -10.97
N LYS A 266 26.71 40.99 -10.99
CA LYS A 266 25.33 40.79 -11.42
C LYS A 266 24.64 39.62 -10.69
N LEU A 267 24.87 39.55 -9.39
CA LEU A 267 24.31 38.53 -8.51
C LEU A 267 22.96 38.96 -7.93
N SER A 268 22.15 37.98 -7.51
CA SER A 268 21.00 38.27 -6.66
C SER A 268 21.44 38.62 -5.23
N GLU A 269 20.54 39.24 -4.48
CA GLU A 269 20.82 39.54 -3.07
C GLU A 269 21.08 38.27 -2.26
N THR A 270 20.30 37.21 -2.54
CA THR A 270 20.47 35.88 -1.93
C THR A 270 21.85 35.29 -2.20
N GLN A 271 22.35 35.43 -3.43
CA GLN A 271 23.69 34.97 -3.80
C GLN A 271 24.78 35.76 -3.09
N ALA A 272 24.67 37.09 -3.06
CA ALA A 272 25.62 37.96 -2.40
C ALA A 272 25.69 37.69 -0.89
N GLU A 273 24.55 37.50 -0.25
CA GLU A 273 24.49 37.16 1.17
C GLU A 273 25.08 35.77 1.46
N ALA A 274 24.78 34.78 0.63
CA ALA A 274 25.37 33.44 0.74
C ALA A 274 26.90 33.49 0.61
N ILE A 275 27.45 34.32 -0.29
CA ILE A 275 28.88 34.52 -0.48
C ILE A 275 29.49 35.17 0.78
N LEU A 276 28.90 36.23 1.31
CA LEU A 276 29.40 36.94 2.50
C LEU A 276 29.38 36.04 3.75
N ASN A 277 28.40 35.12 3.84
CA ASN A 277 28.30 34.17 4.93
C ASN A 277 29.13 32.88 4.70
N MET A 278 29.89 32.80 3.61
CA MET A 278 30.72 31.63 3.30
C MET A 278 31.88 31.51 4.29
N ARG A 279 32.11 30.30 4.79
CA ARG A 279 33.25 30.02 5.66
C ARG A 279 34.55 30.05 4.86
N LEU A 280 35.63 30.62 5.43
CA LEU A 280 36.94 30.70 4.76
C LEU A 280 37.49 29.35 4.29
N ARG A 281 37.19 28.26 5.02
CA ARG A 281 37.59 26.89 4.61
C ARG A 281 36.95 26.46 3.29
N ALA A 282 35.75 26.97 2.96
CA ALA A 282 35.05 26.65 1.72
C ALA A 282 35.80 27.15 0.48
N LEU A 283 36.74 28.07 0.63
CA LEU A 283 37.57 28.58 -0.46
C LEU A 283 38.70 27.61 -0.89
N ARG A 284 38.76 26.40 -0.34
CA ARG A 284 39.70 25.37 -0.76
C ARG A 284 39.34 24.80 -2.14
N ARG A 285 40.37 24.43 -2.89
CA ARG A 285 40.24 23.80 -4.21
C ARG A 285 39.42 22.52 -4.21
N LEU A 286 39.46 21.77 -3.12
CA LEU A 286 38.66 20.52 -2.96
C LEU A 286 37.18 20.83 -2.89
N GLU A 287 36.78 21.85 -2.16
CA GLU A 287 35.36 22.25 -2.01
C GLU A 287 34.80 22.82 -3.32
N GLU A 288 35.65 23.45 -4.17
CA GLU A 288 35.25 23.87 -5.53
C GLU A 288 34.81 22.68 -6.40
N PHE A 289 35.54 21.56 -6.33
CA PHE A 289 35.14 20.33 -7.04
C PHE A 289 33.80 19.76 -6.54
N GLU A 290 33.59 19.74 -5.23
CA GLU A 290 32.35 19.28 -4.61
C GLU A 290 31.15 20.13 -5.04
N ILE A 291 31.32 21.47 -5.03
CA ILE A 291 30.30 22.42 -5.49
C ILE A 291 29.95 22.22 -6.97
N LYS A 292 30.97 22.05 -7.84
CA LYS A 292 30.75 21.77 -9.26
C LYS A 292 30.02 20.45 -9.47
N ALA A 293 30.40 19.42 -8.72
CA ALA A 293 29.75 18.11 -8.78
C ALA A 293 28.28 18.17 -8.29
N GLU A 294 28.04 18.88 -7.17
CA GLU A 294 26.69 19.12 -6.66
C GLU A 294 25.84 19.90 -7.67
N HIS A 295 26.37 20.97 -8.23
CA HIS A 295 25.70 21.77 -9.24
C HIS A 295 25.32 20.96 -10.48
N ALA A 296 26.23 20.14 -11.01
CA ALA A 296 25.96 19.27 -12.16
C ALA A 296 24.84 18.27 -11.83
N ARG A 297 24.93 17.58 -10.70
CA ARG A 297 23.91 16.62 -10.23
C ARG A 297 22.54 17.25 -10.09
N LEU A 298 22.45 18.41 -9.41
CA LEU A 298 21.17 19.12 -9.22
C LEU A 298 20.62 19.68 -10.54
N SER A 299 21.49 20.13 -11.45
CA SER A 299 21.08 20.59 -12.78
C SER A 299 20.43 19.46 -13.61
N ASP A 300 20.97 18.24 -13.53
CA ASP A 300 20.40 17.08 -14.22
C ASP A 300 19.09 16.62 -13.55
N GLU A 301 19.04 16.62 -12.21
CA GLU A 301 17.81 16.35 -11.46
C GLU A 301 16.70 17.37 -11.82
N ARG A 302 17.05 18.67 -11.90
CA ARG A 302 16.15 19.75 -12.35
C ARG A 302 15.58 19.48 -13.74
N LYS A 303 16.42 19.11 -14.72
CA LYS A 303 15.99 18.78 -16.08
C LYS A 303 15.02 17.60 -16.08
N SER A 304 15.33 16.58 -15.32
CA SER A 304 14.54 15.37 -15.18
C SER A 304 13.15 15.66 -14.58
N LEU A 305 13.10 16.44 -13.49
CA LEU A 305 11.85 16.84 -12.85
C LEU A 305 11.00 17.75 -13.76
N LYS A 306 11.64 18.71 -14.47
CA LYS A 306 10.92 19.56 -15.46
C LYS A 306 10.34 18.73 -16.60
N ALA A 307 11.06 17.71 -17.09
CA ALA A 307 10.54 16.79 -18.10
C ALA A 307 9.36 15.95 -17.58
N LEU A 308 9.46 15.43 -16.35
CA LEU A 308 8.39 14.69 -15.69
C LEU A 308 7.12 15.54 -15.51
N LEU A 309 7.27 16.78 -15.06
CA LEU A 309 6.14 17.68 -14.83
C LEU A 309 5.44 18.12 -16.13
N ARG A 310 6.16 18.20 -17.24
CA ARG A 310 5.60 18.59 -18.56
C ARG A 310 4.81 17.47 -19.25
N ASP A 311 5.21 16.23 -19.04
CA ASP A 311 4.71 15.05 -19.76
C ASP A 311 3.87 14.16 -18.85
N GLU A 312 2.56 14.10 -19.14
CA GLU A 312 1.64 13.25 -18.38
C GLU A 312 1.96 11.75 -18.53
N GLY A 313 2.35 11.32 -19.73
CA GLY A 313 2.73 9.93 -19.96
C GLY A 313 3.92 9.49 -19.12
N ARG A 314 4.92 10.37 -18.95
CA ARG A 314 6.06 10.12 -18.05
C ARG A 314 5.65 10.01 -16.59
N ARG A 315 4.68 10.81 -16.15
CA ARG A 315 4.15 10.70 -14.77
C ARG A 315 3.50 9.34 -14.53
N TRP A 316 2.67 8.89 -15.46
CA TRP A 316 2.04 7.57 -15.38
C TRP A 316 3.06 6.42 -15.47
N GLN A 317 4.10 6.55 -16.29
CA GLN A 317 5.21 5.58 -16.33
C GLN A 317 5.96 5.53 -15.00
N SER A 318 6.19 6.68 -14.35
CA SER A 318 6.83 6.74 -13.03
C SER A 318 5.99 6.01 -11.98
N ILE A 319 4.68 6.28 -11.93
CA ILE A 319 3.76 5.60 -11.01
C ILE A 319 3.73 4.09 -11.29
N ALA A 320 3.70 3.68 -12.56
CA ALA A 320 3.74 2.26 -12.91
C ALA A 320 5.05 1.58 -12.48
N ALA A 321 6.18 2.28 -12.54
CA ALA A 321 7.46 1.77 -12.04
C ALA A 321 7.47 1.64 -10.51
N GLU A 322 6.91 2.61 -9.79
CA GLU A 322 6.76 2.55 -8.33
C GLU A 322 5.89 1.35 -7.90
N VAL A 323 4.75 1.13 -8.57
CA VAL A 323 3.84 0.01 -8.29
C VAL A 323 4.53 -1.34 -8.53
N ARG A 324 5.33 -1.48 -9.60
CA ARG A 324 6.09 -2.70 -9.86
C ARG A 324 7.17 -2.94 -8.81
N ALA A 325 7.92 -1.90 -8.43
CA ALA A 325 8.94 -2.01 -7.39
C ALA A 325 8.33 -2.37 -6.03
N LEU A 326 7.12 -1.87 -5.73
CA LEU A 326 6.37 -2.24 -4.54
C LEU A 326 6.00 -3.74 -4.56
N LYS A 327 5.47 -4.24 -5.69
CA LYS A 327 5.15 -5.66 -5.86
C LYS A 327 6.36 -6.56 -5.61
N GLU A 328 7.53 -6.21 -6.16
CA GLU A 328 8.76 -6.98 -5.97
C GLU A 328 9.22 -7.00 -4.51
N LYS A 329 9.13 -5.87 -3.80
CA LYS A 329 9.47 -5.80 -2.37
C LYS A 329 8.57 -6.69 -1.51
N ILE A 330 7.26 -6.62 -1.73
CA ILE A 330 6.27 -7.38 -0.97
C ILE A 330 6.32 -8.86 -1.31
N GLY A 331 6.48 -9.22 -2.60
CA GLY A 331 6.64 -10.59 -3.02
C GLY A 331 7.84 -11.29 -2.36
N ARG A 332 8.91 -10.58 -2.10
CA ARG A 332 10.08 -11.10 -1.34
C ARG A 332 9.79 -11.23 0.16
N ALA A 333 8.93 -10.39 0.72
CA ALA A 333 8.59 -10.40 2.15
C ALA A 333 7.45 -11.39 2.49
N SER A 334 6.56 -11.69 1.54
CA SER A 334 5.38 -12.54 1.72
C SER A 334 5.55 -13.97 1.21
N CYS A 335 6.76 -14.40 0.84
CA CYS A 335 7.06 -15.79 0.53
C CYS A 335 7.00 -16.67 1.79
N ARG A 336 5.88 -16.65 2.51
CA ARG A 336 5.36 -17.86 3.15
C ARG A 336 4.69 -18.62 2.03
N GLU A 337 5.31 -19.71 1.66
CA GLU A 337 4.86 -20.61 0.64
C GLU A 337 3.37 -20.89 0.81
N ARG A 338 2.59 -20.47 -0.18
CA ARG A 338 1.28 -21.06 -0.43
C ARG A 338 1.57 -22.33 -1.20
N VAL A 339 1.66 -23.43 -0.49
CA VAL A 339 1.59 -24.78 -1.07
C VAL A 339 0.14 -25.09 -1.39
#